data_2673c92b0567f1f167014daa55c65b5b
#
_entry.id   2673c92b0567f1f167014daa55c65b5b
#
_cell.length_a   1.000
_cell.length_b   1.000
_cell.length_c   1.000
_cell.angle_alpha   90.00
_cell.angle_beta   90.00
_cell.angle_gamma   90.00
#
_symmetry.space_group_name_H-M   'P 1'
#
loop_
_entity.id
_entity.type
_entity.pdbx_description
1 polymer ?
#
loop_
_entity_poly.entity_id
_entity_poly.type
_entity_poly.pdbx_seq_one_letter_code
_entity_poly.pdbx_strand_id
1 'polypeptide(L)'
;RFGVALMGLGIARRSFLEAAIWAHHREAKGRLLVDLPLVREQLVDRLVDLEAAFALGFECAAAAHRSDGERLRRILVPAAKVRLCRLGVEVSGFTVDLFGGNGYCEDWGLTRLLRDAVCHPIWEGSENICALDVLRAIRREHAHEAVLARVDEALAVAAEAPGYLTEATEAVRSHRDRLAAKVAELDIIDADWTHAGAERLTELLLRTVQGALLCEQGATAPHKALVALRYSRRRLMPERAWDDRIAFTAGRDLIAFAEFDPVRAEQAAAT
;
A
#
# COMPACT_ATOMS: atom_id res chain seq x y z
N ARG A 1 12.20 0.56 14.88
CA ARG A 1 11.13 0.05 14.00
C ARG A 1 10.93 0.89 12.74
N PHE A 2 10.87 2.22 12.85
CA PHE A 2 10.64 3.05 11.68
C PHE A 2 11.76 2.92 10.63
N GLY A 3 13.03 2.95 11.05
CA GLY A 3 14.18 2.73 10.15
C GLY A 3 14.10 1.37 9.43
N VAL A 4 13.72 0.30 10.16
CA VAL A 4 13.55 -1.05 9.58
C VAL A 4 12.39 -1.09 8.58
N ALA A 5 11.28 -0.40 8.86
CA ALA A 5 10.19 -0.25 7.92
C ALA A 5 10.64 0.39 6.60
N LEU A 6 11.44 1.46 6.68
CA LEU A 6 12.00 2.14 5.50
C LEU A 6 13.02 1.28 4.75
N MET A 7 13.79 0.43 5.44
CA MET A 7 14.67 -0.55 4.78
C MET A 7 13.86 -1.55 3.96
N GLY A 8 12.76 -2.10 4.52
CA GLY A 8 11.84 -2.97 3.78
C GLY A 8 11.23 -2.28 2.56
N LEU A 9 10.81 -1.02 2.71
CA LEU A 9 10.29 -0.21 1.60
C LEU A 9 11.35 0.04 0.53
N GLY A 10 12.59 0.32 0.92
CA GLY A 10 13.73 0.50 -0.01
C GLY A 10 13.99 -0.75 -0.85
N ILE A 11 13.96 -1.93 -0.22
CA ILE A 11 14.09 -3.21 -0.93
C ILE A 11 12.91 -3.44 -1.87
N ALA A 12 11.67 -3.18 -1.44
CA ALA A 12 10.50 -3.28 -2.30
C ALA A 12 10.64 -2.39 -3.54
N ARG A 13 11.05 -1.12 -3.35
CA ARG A 13 11.27 -0.17 -4.45
C ARG A 13 12.35 -0.63 -5.41
N ARG A 14 13.48 -1.11 -4.88
CA ARG A 14 14.57 -1.61 -5.72
C ARG A 14 14.13 -2.84 -6.52
N SER A 15 13.51 -3.81 -5.87
CA SER A 15 13.02 -5.02 -6.54
C SER A 15 12.00 -4.72 -7.62
N PHE A 16 11.05 -3.81 -7.35
CA PHE A 16 10.08 -3.36 -8.35
C PHE A 16 10.76 -2.70 -9.56
N LEU A 17 11.77 -1.87 -9.34
CA LEU A 17 12.51 -1.22 -10.43
C LEU A 17 13.18 -2.25 -11.34
N GLU A 18 13.81 -3.28 -10.78
CA GLU A 18 14.39 -4.38 -11.55
C GLU A 18 13.32 -5.13 -12.36
N ALA A 19 12.17 -5.42 -11.73
CA ALA A 19 11.04 -6.07 -12.40
C ALA A 19 10.49 -5.22 -13.56
N ALA A 20 10.31 -3.92 -13.36
CA ALA A 20 9.81 -2.99 -14.37
C ALA A 20 10.79 -2.87 -15.55
N ILE A 21 12.07 -2.67 -15.29
CA ILE A 21 13.11 -2.62 -16.33
C ILE A 21 13.15 -3.95 -17.11
N TRP A 22 13.18 -5.08 -16.41
CA TRP A 22 13.17 -6.39 -17.05
C TRP A 22 11.96 -6.57 -17.96
N ALA A 23 10.77 -6.21 -17.51
CA ALA A 23 9.55 -6.36 -18.28
C ALA A 23 9.51 -5.48 -19.55
N HIS A 24 10.20 -4.36 -19.57
CA HIS A 24 10.31 -3.48 -20.74
C HIS A 24 11.39 -3.92 -21.74
N HIS A 25 12.28 -4.84 -21.37
CA HIS A 25 13.37 -5.30 -22.24
C HIS A 25 13.31 -6.78 -22.59
N ARG A 26 12.66 -7.60 -21.78
CA ARG A 26 12.58 -9.05 -22.01
C ARG A 26 11.40 -9.41 -22.89
N GLU A 27 11.68 -10.13 -23.96
CA GLU A 27 10.67 -10.71 -24.82
C GLU A 27 10.36 -12.17 -24.45
N ALA A 28 9.09 -12.53 -24.51
CA ALA A 28 8.58 -13.89 -24.44
C ALA A 28 7.36 -14.03 -25.36
N LYS A 29 7.27 -15.14 -26.06
CA LYS A 29 6.18 -15.40 -27.02
C LYS A 29 6.00 -14.29 -28.07
N GLY A 30 7.10 -13.69 -28.53
CA GLY A 30 7.12 -12.62 -29.54
C GLY A 30 6.63 -11.24 -29.05
N ARG A 31 6.52 -11.02 -27.73
CA ARG A 31 6.10 -9.74 -27.14
C ARG A 31 6.98 -9.41 -25.94
N LEU A 32 7.11 -8.11 -25.61
CA LEU A 32 7.70 -7.69 -24.35
C LEU A 32 6.86 -8.19 -23.18
N LEU A 33 7.50 -8.52 -22.05
CA LEU A 33 6.76 -9.00 -20.87
C LEU A 33 5.72 -7.98 -20.39
N VAL A 34 6.04 -6.68 -20.44
CA VAL A 34 5.09 -5.60 -20.08
C VAL A 34 3.83 -5.57 -20.96
N ASP A 35 3.89 -6.13 -22.17
CA ASP A 35 2.75 -6.20 -23.10
C ASP A 35 1.90 -7.48 -22.91
N LEU A 36 2.35 -8.41 -22.07
CA LEU A 36 1.57 -9.57 -21.69
C LEU A 36 0.55 -9.16 -20.61
N PRO A 37 -0.78 -9.31 -20.85
CA PRO A 37 -1.80 -8.77 -19.96
C PRO A 37 -1.66 -9.20 -18.50
N LEU A 38 -1.40 -10.49 -18.25
CA LEU A 38 -1.24 -11.00 -16.89
C LEU A 38 -0.01 -10.42 -16.18
N VAL A 39 1.12 -10.27 -16.89
CA VAL A 39 2.34 -9.67 -16.33
C VAL A 39 2.10 -8.20 -15.99
N ARG A 40 1.45 -7.47 -16.91
CA ARG A 40 1.13 -6.06 -16.71
C ARG A 40 0.18 -5.87 -15.52
N GLU A 41 -0.82 -6.71 -15.39
CA GLU A 41 -1.75 -6.74 -14.24
C GLU A 41 -0.98 -6.88 -12.92
N GLN A 42 -0.09 -7.85 -12.85
CA GLN A 42 0.73 -8.11 -11.66
C GLN A 42 1.71 -6.96 -11.34
N LEU A 43 2.33 -6.37 -12.36
CA LEU A 43 3.22 -5.22 -12.18
C LEU A 43 2.46 -4.00 -11.65
N VAL A 44 1.28 -3.71 -12.21
CA VAL A 44 0.45 -2.58 -11.73
C VAL A 44 0.02 -2.80 -10.29
N ASP A 45 -0.35 -4.03 -9.90
CA ASP A 45 -0.67 -4.34 -8.49
C ASP A 45 0.50 -4.06 -7.55
N ARG A 46 1.72 -4.46 -7.93
CA ARG A 46 2.92 -4.19 -7.13
C ARG A 46 3.25 -2.70 -7.06
N LEU A 47 3.05 -1.97 -8.17
CA LEU A 47 3.21 -0.53 -8.20
C LEU A 47 2.24 0.16 -7.23
N VAL A 48 0.96 -0.20 -7.28
CA VAL A 48 -0.09 0.38 -6.42
C VAL A 48 0.19 0.12 -4.94
N ASP A 49 0.57 -1.11 -4.58
CA ASP A 49 0.97 -1.44 -3.22
C ASP A 49 2.23 -0.66 -2.77
N LEU A 50 3.18 -0.45 -3.68
CA LEU A 50 4.39 0.30 -3.42
C LEU A 50 4.08 1.79 -3.19
N GLU A 51 3.24 2.39 -4.02
CA GLU A 51 2.80 3.79 -3.88
C GLU A 51 2.05 4.01 -2.55
N ALA A 52 1.18 3.09 -2.17
CA ALA A 52 0.49 3.11 -0.89
C ALA A 52 1.47 2.99 0.30
N ALA A 53 2.51 2.17 0.14
CA ALA A 53 3.56 2.00 1.15
C ALA A 53 4.45 3.25 1.28
N PHE A 54 4.78 3.92 0.17
CA PHE A 54 5.48 5.20 0.20
C PHE A 54 4.66 6.28 0.90
N ALA A 55 3.38 6.42 0.57
CA ALA A 55 2.48 7.37 1.22
C ALA A 55 2.48 7.15 2.74
N LEU A 56 2.34 5.91 3.21
CA LEU A 56 2.39 5.54 4.63
C LEU A 56 3.75 5.84 5.27
N GLY A 57 4.86 5.50 4.61
CA GLY A 57 6.21 5.73 5.11
C GLY A 57 6.51 7.22 5.29
N PHE A 58 6.14 8.05 4.31
CA PHE A 58 6.29 9.50 4.41
C PHE A 58 5.34 10.14 5.41
N GLU A 59 4.11 9.63 5.57
CA GLU A 59 3.21 10.07 6.62
C GLU A 59 3.80 9.84 8.02
N CYS A 60 4.39 8.67 8.27
CA CYS A 60 5.09 8.41 9.53
C CYS A 60 6.24 9.39 9.80
N ALA A 61 6.94 9.83 8.76
CA ALA A 61 7.99 10.84 8.87
C ALA A 61 7.41 12.23 9.12
N ALA A 62 6.42 12.64 8.33
CA ALA A 62 5.77 13.95 8.42
C ALA A 62 5.08 14.16 9.76
N ALA A 63 4.50 13.11 10.34
CA ALA A 63 3.87 13.18 11.66
C ALA A 63 4.83 13.64 12.77
N ALA A 64 6.18 13.54 12.59
CA ALA A 64 7.14 14.06 13.54
C ALA A 64 7.10 15.61 13.67
N HIS A 65 6.56 16.30 12.67
CA HIS A 65 6.50 17.76 12.59
C HIS A 65 5.10 18.32 12.84
N ARG A 66 4.11 17.47 13.13
CA ARG A 66 2.73 17.85 13.47
C ARG A 66 2.60 18.11 14.98
N SER A 67 1.72 19.00 15.37
CA SER A 67 1.40 19.27 16.80
C SER A 67 0.77 18.05 17.51
N ASP A 68 0.00 17.24 16.79
CA ASP A 68 -0.65 16.00 17.23
C ASP A 68 0.12 14.73 16.85
N GLY A 69 1.29 14.91 16.26
CA GLY A 69 2.02 13.85 15.55
C GLY A 69 2.56 12.73 16.43
N GLU A 70 2.75 12.96 17.74
CA GLU A 70 3.25 11.92 18.66
C GLU A 70 2.28 10.73 18.72
N ARG A 71 0.98 10.98 18.91
CA ARG A 71 -0.06 9.93 18.95
C ARG A 71 -0.20 9.23 17.58
N LEU A 72 -0.14 9.99 16.49
CA LEU A 72 -0.20 9.43 15.14
C LEU A 72 1.00 8.51 14.88
N ARG A 73 2.23 8.95 15.18
CA ARG A 73 3.44 8.12 15.06
C ARG A 73 3.40 6.89 15.97
N ARG A 74 2.86 7.03 17.16
CA ARG A 74 2.77 5.95 18.14
C ARG A 74 2.06 4.73 17.59
N ILE A 75 1.04 4.91 16.77
CA ILE A 75 0.27 3.83 16.16
C ILE A 75 0.74 3.49 14.74
N LEU A 76 1.10 4.49 13.92
CA LEU A 76 1.48 4.25 12.53
C LEU A 76 2.85 3.55 12.40
N VAL A 77 3.83 3.82 13.28
CA VAL A 77 5.16 3.21 13.16
C VAL A 77 5.13 1.68 13.30
N PRO A 78 4.50 1.07 14.33
CA PRO A 78 4.39 -0.39 14.37
C PRO A 78 3.53 -0.95 13.21
N ALA A 79 2.45 -0.28 12.82
CA ALA A 79 1.63 -0.68 11.69
C ALA A 79 2.44 -0.63 10.36
N ALA A 80 3.16 0.46 10.10
CA ALA A 80 4.02 0.60 8.93
C ALA A 80 5.11 -0.49 8.90
N LYS A 81 5.70 -0.83 10.04
CA LYS A 81 6.70 -1.90 10.12
C LYS A 81 6.15 -3.23 9.62
N VAL A 82 4.91 -3.59 9.99
CA VAL A 82 4.24 -4.79 9.47
C VAL A 82 4.15 -4.73 7.95
N ARG A 83 3.54 -3.68 7.41
CA ARG A 83 3.23 -3.63 5.96
C ARG A 83 4.47 -3.43 5.09
N LEU A 84 5.36 -2.50 5.44
CA LEU A 84 6.49 -2.14 4.60
C LEU A 84 7.54 -3.25 4.51
N CYS A 85 7.79 -3.95 5.64
CA CYS A 85 8.70 -5.08 5.64
C CYS A 85 8.13 -6.27 4.86
N ARG A 86 6.83 -6.56 5.03
CA ARG A 86 6.16 -7.63 4.28
C ARG A 86 6.15 -7.35 2.77
N LEU A 87 5.90 -6.11 2.38
CA LEU A 87 5.96 -5.68 0.98
C LEU A 87 7.34 -5.93 0.37
N GLY A 88 8.42 -5.70 1.13
CA GLY A 88 9.78 -6.03 0.70
C GLY A 88 9.91 -7.48 0.26
N VAL A 89 9.39 -8.41 1.06
CA VAL A 89 9.41 -9.85 0.74
C VAL A 89 8.52 -10.16 -0.48
N GLU A 90 7.30 -9.64 -0.50
CA GLU A 90 6.32 -9.88 -1.57
C GLU A 90 6.85 -9.42 -2.94
N VAL A 91 7.40 -8.20 -3.01
CA VAL A 91 7.91 -7.65 -4.26
C VAL A 91 9.22 -8.30 -4.69
N SER A 92 10.11 -8.62 -3.75
CA SER A 92 11.36 -9.32 -4.08
C SER A 92 11.09 -10.74 -4.60
N GLY A 93 10.17 -11.48 -3.97
CA GLY A 93 9.74 -12.80 -4.46
C GLY A 93 9.13 -12.71 -5.86
N PHE A 94 8.18 -11.80 -6.07
CA PHE A 94 7.61 -11.54 -7.40
C PHE A 94 8.69 -11.24 -8.45
N THR A 95 9.71 -10.45 -8.10
CA THR A 95 10.78 -10.09 -9.04
C THR A 95 11.61 -11.31 -9.42
N VAL A 96 11.94 -12.18 -8.46
CA VAL A 96 12.61 -13.47 -8.73
C VAL A 96 11.78 -14.31 -9.70
N ASP A 97 10.48 -14.44 -9.45
CA ASP A 97 9.57 -15.21 -10.32
C ASP A 97 9.49 -14.63 -11.72
N LEU A 98 9.42 -13.30 -11.86
CA LEU A 98 9.34 -12.62 -13.16
C LEU A 98 10.61 -12.81 -14.01
N PHE A 99 11.79 -12.90 -13.37
CA PHE A 99 13.05 -13.18 -14.07
C PHE A 99 13.19 -14.66 -14.44
N GLY A 100 12.38 -15.54 -13.87
CA GLY A 100 12.47 -16.98 -14.11
C GLY A 100 13.80 -17.56 -13.64
N GLY A 101 14.44 -18.42 -14.44
CA GLY A 101 15.73 -19.02 -14.11
C GLY A 101 16.83 -18.02 -13.74
N ASN A 102 16.85 -16.87 -14.41
CA ASN A 102 17.79 -15.78 -14.10
C ASN A 102 17.59 -15.21 -12.68
N GLY A 103 16.34 -15.16 -12.21
CA GLY A 103 16.02 -14.69 -10.87
C GLY A 103 16.54 -15.60 -9.76
N TYR A 104 16.70 -16.89 -10.07
CA TYR A 104 17.22 -17.89 -9.13
C TYR A 104 18.76 -17.85 -9.04
N CYS A 105 19.46 -17.43 -10.09
CA CYS A 105 20.92 -17.43 -10.16
C CYS A 105 21.52 -16.24 -9.39
N GLU A 106 22.62 -16.47 -8.69
CA GLU A 106 23.33 -15.45 -7.88
C GLU A 106 23.91 -14.30 -8.72
N ASP A 107 24.20 -14.53 -9.99
CA ASP A 107 24.77 -13.52 -10.91
C ASP A 107 23.89 -12.28 -11.08
N TRP A 108 22.58 -12.40 -10.86
CA TRP A 108 21.61 -11.31 -11.01
C TRP A 108 21.36 -10.50 -9.74
N GLY A 109 21.87 -10.95 -8.58
CA GLY A 109 21.70 -10.26 -7.30
C GLY A 109 20.30 -10.21 -6.70
N LEU A 110 19.28 -10.78 -7.37
CA LEU A 110 17.88 -10.78 -6.93
C LEU A 110 17.66 -11.69 -5.72
N THR A 111 18.36 -12.82 -5.69
CA THR A 111 18.37 -13.75 -4.57
C THR A 111 18.85 -13.07 -3.29
N ARG A 112 19.84 -12.17 -3.37
CA ARG A 112 20.31 -11.38 -2.24
C ARG A 112 19.22 -10.40 -1.76
N LEU A 113 18.57 -9.68 -2.69
CA LEU A 113 17.47 -8.77 -2.32
C LEU A 113 16.36 -9.52 -1.58
N LEU A 114 15.99 -10.72 -2.02
CA LEU A 114 14.98 -11.55 -1.35
C LEU A 114 15.45 -12.00 0.04
N ARG A 115 16.68 -12.46 0.19
CA ARG A 115 17.23 -12.85 1.51
C ARG A 115 17.27 -11.68 2.48
N ASP A 116 17.70 -10.50 2.02
CA ASP A 116 17.71 -9.28 2.83
C ASP A 116 16.29 -8.87 3.22
N ALA A 117 15.34 -8.96 2.29
CA ALA A 117 13.93 -8.66 2.55
C ALA A 117 13.35 -9.53 3.68
N VAL A 118 13.63 -10.84 3.69
CA VAL A 118 13.10 -11.79 4.68
C VAL A 118 13.58 -11.46 6.10
N CYS A 119 14.71 -10.81 6.28
CA CYS A 119 15.21 -10.39 7.59
C CYS A 119 14.31 -9.34 8.26
N HIS A 120 13.75 -8.40 7.49
CA HIS A 120 13.06 -7.23 8.04
C HIS A 120 11.75 -7.53 8.79
N PRO A 121 10.88 -8.47 8.40
CA PRO A 121 9.73 -8.88 9.22
C PRO A 121 10.10 -9.47 10.56
N ILE A 122 11.32 -10.00 10.72
CA ILE A 122 11.73 -10.80 11.89
C ILE A 122 12.25 -9.91 13.02
N TRP A 123 13.20 -9.02 12.75
CA TRP A 123 13.89 -8.23 13.76
C TRP A 123 13.14 -6.97 14.16
N GLU A 124 13.52 -6.33 15.28
CA GLU A 124 12.86 -5.14 15.83
C GLU A 124 11.36 -5.33 16.13
N GLY A 125 10.95 -6.56 16.40
CA GLY A 125 9.59 -6.99 16.64
C GLY A 125 8.96 -7.65 15.41
N SER A 126 8.54 -8.91 15.58
CA SER A 126 7.79 -9.63 14.54
C SER A 126 6.46 -8.94 14.21
N GLU A 127 5.83 -9.34 13.13
CA GLU A 127 4.52 -8.82 12.71
C GLU A 127 3.48 -8.94 13.82
N ASN A 128 3.41 -10.09 14.50
CA ASN A 128 2.50 -10.31 15.62
C ASN A 128 2.76 -9.31 16.77
N ILE A 129 4.03 -9.10 17.14
CA ILE A 129 4.40 -8.14 18.20
C ILE A 129 4.02 -6.72 17.81
N CYS A 130 4.21 -6.35 16.55
CA CYS A 130 3.82 -5.04 16.05
C CYS A 130 2.30 -4.88 16.00
N ALA A 131 1.54 -5.89 15.59
CA ALA A 131 0.08 -5.87 15.60
C ALA A 131 -0.48 -5.75 17.03
N LEU A 132 0.09 -6.48 17.99
CA LEU A 132 -0.27 -6.33 19.41
C LEU A 132 0.11 -4.95 19.96
N ASP A 133 1.16 -4.33 19.47
CA ASP A 133 1.54 -2.97 19.87
C ASP A 133 0.59 -1.91 19.29
N VAL A 134 0.09 -2.10 18.06
CA VAL A 134 -1.02 -1.31 17.50
C VAL A 134 -2.27 -1.42 18.39
N LEU A 135 -2.67 -2.64 18.76
CA LEU A 135 -3.79 -2.87 19.66
C LEU A 135 -3.59 -2.18 21.02
N ARG A 136 -2.38 -2.22 21.57
CA ARG A 136 -2.02 -1.50 22.82
C ARG A 136 -2.17 0.01 22.65
N ALA A 137 -1.68 0.58 21.53
CA ALA A 137 -1.80 2.02 21.25
C ALA A 137 -3.26 2.46 21.13
N ILE A 138 -4.13 1.61 20.59
CA ILE A 138 -5.58 1.86 20.55
C ILE A 138 -6.17 1.85 21.97
N ARG A 139 -5.98 0.76 22.72
CA ARG A 139 -6.69 0.54 24.00
C ARG A 139 -6.20 1.42 25.13
N ARG A 140 -4.90 1.71 25.21
CA ARG A 140 -4.30 2.44 26.33
C ARG A 140 -4.05 3.91 26.07
N GLU A 141 -3.83 4.28 24.81
CA GLU A 141 -3.37 5.60 24.45
C GLU A 141 -4.37 6.32 23.52
N HIS A 142 -5.45 5.65 23.14
CA HIS A 142 -6.47 6.17 22.22
C HIS A 142 -5.88 6.75 20.92
N ALA A 143 -4.74 6.19 20.47
CA ALA A 143 -4.01 6.70 19.32
C ALA A 143 -4.76 6.57 17.99
N HIS A 144 -5.80 5.73 17.92
CA HIS A 144 -6.71 5.62 16.78
C HIS A 144 -7.47 6.92 16.48
N GLU A 145 -7.71 7.79 17.49
CA GLU A 145 -8.37 9.07 17.28
C GLU A 145 -7.55 9.97 16.34
N ALA A 146 -6.22 9.99 16.52
CA ALA A 146 -5.32 10.74 15.63
C ALA A 146 -5.31 10.15 14.20
N VAL A 147 -5.47 8.82 14.07
CA VAL A 147 -5.58 8.17 12.76
C VAL A 147 -6.89 8.56 12.07
N LEU A 148 -8.03 8.48 12.79
CA LEU A 148 -9.33 8.85 12.23
C LEU A 148 -9.37 10.31 11.81
N ALA A 149 -8.83 11.23 12.64
CA ALA A 149 -8.70 12.64 12.32
C ALA A 149 -7.84 12.86 11.05
N ARG A 150 -6.70 12.17 10.94
CA ARG A 150 -5.83 12.28 9.76
C ARG A 150 -6.50 11.75 8.48
N VAL A 151 -7.28 10.67 8.60
CA VAL A 151 -8.08 10.15 7.49
C VAL A 151 -9.15 11.16 7.06
N ASP A 152 -9.84 11.79 8.03
CA ASP A 152 -10.85 12.81 7.75
C ASP A 152 -10.24 14.05 7.07
N GLU A 153 -9.03 14.48 7.47
CA GLU A 153 -8.26 15.54 6.79
C GLU A 153 -7.96 15.16 5.32
N ALA A 154 -7.47 13.96 5.08
CA ALA A 154 -7.17 13.50 3.73
C ALA A 154 -8.42 13.44 2.84
N LEU A 155 -9.53 12.97 3.40
CA LEU A 155 -10.82 12.93 2.69
C LEU A 155 -11.39 14.33 2.41
N ALA A 156 -11.12 15.31 3.27
CA ALA A 156 -11.49 16.71 3.03
C ALA A 156 -10.72 17.30 1.84
N VAL A 157 -9.42 17.04 1.73
CA VAL A 157 -8.63 17.43 0.55
C VAL A 157 -9.12 16.73 -0.71
N ALA A 158 -9.42 15.43 -0.61
CA ALA A 158 -9.91 14.63 -1.73
C ALA A 158 -11.33 15.03 -2.19
N ALA A 159 -12.09 15.76 -1.40
CA ALA A 159 -13.41 16.27 -1.79
C ALA A 159 -13.34 17.31 -2.95
N GLU A 160 -12.19 17.97 -3.10
CA GLU A 160 -11.92 18.91 -4.20
C GLU A 160 -11.42 18.19 -5.49
N ALA A 161 -11.30 16.86 -5.44
CA ALA A 161 -10.75 16.06 -6.52
C ALA A 161 -11.75 15.87 -7.68
N PRO A 162 -11.26 15.50 -8.90
CA PRO A 162 -12.13 15.12 -10.01
C PRO A 162 -13.11 14.01 -9.66
N GLY A 163 -14.31 14.06 -10.25
CA GLY A 163 -15.44 13.18 -9.94
C GLY A 163 -15.14 11.67 -10.07
N TYR A 164 -14.18 11.27 -10.91
CA TYR A 164 -13.78 9.87 -11.04
C TYR A 164 -13.07 9.29 -9.78
N LEU A 165 -12.67 10.15 -8.82
CA LEU A 165 -12.11 9.71 -7.54
C LEU A 165 -13.18 9.43 -6.47
N THR A 166 -14.45 9.76 -6.72
CA THR A 166 -15.56 9.63 -5.77
C THR A 166 -15.69 8.17 -5.26
N GLU A 167 -15.62 7.18 -6.15
CA GLU A 167 -15.68 5.76 -5.79
C GLU A 167 -14.61 5.39 -4.73
N ALA A 168 -13.38 5.88 -4.93
CA ALA A 168 -12.29 5.61 -4.01
C ALA A 168 -12.49 6.31 -2.65
N THR A 169 -12.93 7.56 -2.65
CA THR A 169 -13.17 8.32 -1.40
C THR A 169 -14.32 7.73 -0.59
N GLU A 170 -15.38 7.26 -1.24
CA GLU A 170 -16.50 6.55 -0.60
C GLU A 170 -16.05 5.23 0.03
N ALA A 171 -15.22 4.45 -0.68
CA ALA A 171 -14.66 3.22 -0.14
C ALA A 171 -13.78 3.47 1.10
N VAL A 172 -12.95 4.51 1.07
CA VAL A 172 -12.13 4.92 2.23
C VAL A 172 -13.03 5.34 3.40
N ARG A 173 -14.08 6.12 3.14
CA ARG A 173 -15.03 6.56 4.17
C ARG A 173 -15.72 5.35 4.83
N SER A 174 -16.17 4.39 4.04
CA SER A 174 -16.74 3.13 4.55
C SER A 174 -15.75 2.35 5.43
N HIS A 175 -14.49 2.27 5.03
CA HIS A 175 -13.44 1.60 5.81
C HIS A 175 -13.11 2.37 7.10
N ARG A 176 -13.08 3.69 7.05
CA ARG A 176 -12.90 4.56 8.21
C ARG A 176 -14.00 4.34 9.26
N ASP A 177 -15.25 4.29 8.83
CA ASP A 177 -16.40 4.05 9.72
C ASP A 177 -16.38 2.63 10.30
N ARG A 178 -16.01 1.64 9.46
CA ARG A 178 -15.77 0.26 9.91
C ARG A 178 -14.64 0.17 10.95
N LEU A 179 -13.55 0.90 10.76
CA LEU A 179 -12.45 0.95 11.73
C LEU A 179 -12.94 1.53 13.06
N ALA A 180 -13.65 2.66 13.03
CA ALA A 180 -14.21 3.30 14.22
C ALA A 180 -15.16 2.35 14.97
N ALA A 181 -16.07 1.66 14.26
CA ALA A 181 -16.97 0.68 14.83
C ALA A 181 -16.21 -0.49 15.47
N LYS A 182 -15.19 -1.03 14.80
CA LYS A 182 -14.40 -2.15 15.36
C LYS A 182 -13.60 -1.75 16.60
N VAL A 183 -13.08 -0.54 16.63
CA VAL A 183 -12.41 -0.01 17.83
C VAL A 183 -13.38 0.12 19.00
N ALA A 184 -14.60 0.63 18.78
CA ALA A 184 -15.62 0.75 19.83
C ALA A 184 -16.06 -0.60 20.42
N GLU A 185 -15.93 -1.71 19.69
CA GLU A 185 -16.24 -3.05 20.17
C GLU A 185 -15.14 -3.66 21.07
N LEU A 186 -13.91 -3.12 21.09
CA LEU A 186 -12.75 -3.76 21.74
C LEU A 186 -12.89 -3.92 23.25
N ASP A 187 -13.65 -3.06 23.91
CA ASP A 187 -13.81 -3.10 25.37
C ASP A 187 -14.84 -4.13 25.85
N ILE A 188 -15.69 -4.62 24.94
CA ILE A 188 -16.74 -5.61 25.24
C ILE A 188 -16.42 -7.01 24.72
N ILE A 189 -15.33 -7.15 23.96
CA ILE A 189 -14.89 -8.43 23.39
C ILE A 189 -13.86 -9.09 24.32
N ASP A 190 -13.90 -10.41 24.40
CA ASP A 190 -12.90 -11.22 25.13
C ASP A 190 -11.46 -10.87 24.73
N ALA A 191 -10.54 -10.87 25.70
CA ALA A 191 -9.17 -10.43 25.51
C ALA A 191 -8.38 -11.32 24.54
N ASP A 192 -8.56 -12.64 24.63
CA ASP A 192 -7.84 -13.59 23.76
C ASP A 192 -8.37 -13.49 22.33
N TRP A 193 -9.68 -13.31 22.15
CA TRP A 193 -10.27 -13.05 20.83
C TRP A 193 -9.78 -11.73 20.24
N THR A 194 -9.66 -10.68 21.06
CA THR A 194 -9.11 -9.40 20.65
C THR A 194 -7.65 -9.52 20.20
N HIS A 195 -6.84 -10.26 20.96
CA HIS A 195 -5.44 -10.54 20.59
C HIS A 195 -5.34 -11.33 19.28
N ALA A 196 -6.16 -12.36 19.09
CA ALA A 196 -6.24 -13.12 17.84
C ALA A 196 -6.69 -12.26 16.64
N GLY A 197 -7.42 -11.18 16.90
CA GLY A 197 -7.88 -10.22 15.90
C GLY A 197 -6.90 -9.08 15.59
N ALA A 198 -5.79 -8.96 16.31
CA ALA A 198 -4.88 -7.80 16.23
C ALA A 198 -4.31 -7.57 14.84
N GLU A 199 -3.96 -8.64 14.11
CA GLU A 199 -3.48 -8.56 12.73
C GLU A 199 -4.56 -7.98 11.80
N ARG A 200 -5.80 -8.50 11.87
CA ARG A 200 -6.91 -8.04 11.04
C ARG A 200 -7.28 -6.58 11.31
N LEU A 201 -7.22 -6.15 12.58
CA LEU A 201 -7.45 -4.76 12.96
C LEU A 201 -6.33 -3.86 12.43
N THR A 202 -5.07 -4.29 12.53
CA THR A 202 -3.92 -3.58 11.98
C THR A 202 -4.04 -3.44 10.46
N GLU A 203 -4.45 -4.50 9.77
CA GLU A 203 -4.65 -4.47 8.32
C GLU A 203 -5.80 -3.52 7.93
N LEU A 204 -6.92 -3.53 8.65
CA LEU A 204 -8.02 -2.59 8.42
C LEU A 204 -7.56 -1.14 8.59
N LEU A 205 -6.81 -0.84 9.66
CA LEU A 205 -6.22 0.49 9.88
C LEU A 205 -5.28 0.87 8.74
N LEU A 206 -4.36 0.00 8.35
CA LEU A 206 -3.40 0.24 7.28
C LEU A 206 -4.08 0.52 5.94
N ARG A 207 -5.05 -0.31 5.55
CA ARG A 207 -5.80 -0.13 4.31
C ARG A 207 -6.56 1.20 4.30
N THR A 208 -7.17 1.57 5.43
CA THR A 208 -7.89 2.85 5.57
C THR A 208 -6.94 4.03 5.40
N VAL A 209 -5.81 4.05 6.11
CA VAL A 209 -4.83 5.14 6.02
C VAL A 209 -4.22 5.23 4.62
N GLN A 210 -3.76 4.11 4.06
CA GLN A 210 -3.16 4.10 2.73
C GLN A 210 -4.14 4.58 1.66
N GLY A 211 -5.39 4.12 1.71
CA GLY A 211 -6.44 4.57 0.80
C GLY A 211 -6.68 6.08 0.91
N ALA A 212 -6.77 6.62 2.13
CA ALA A 212 -6.97 8.05 2.36
C ALA A 212 -5.81 8.90 1.81
N LEU A 213 -4.57 8.50 2.11
CA LEU A 213 -3.37 9.21 1.62
C LEU A 213 -3.25 9.18 0.09
N LEU A 214 -3.63 8.07 -0.55
CA LEU A 214 -3.65 7.98 -2.01
C LEU A 214 -4.75 8.88 -2.61
N CYS A 215 -5.93 8.95 -2.00
CA CYS A 215 -6.99 9.86 -2.43
C CYS A 215 -6.56 11.32 -2.30
N GLU A 216 -5.91 11.70 -1.19
CA GLU A 216 -5.35 13.03 -1.00
C GLU A 216 -4.33 13.39 -2.09
N GLN A 217 -3.40 12.49 -2.42
CA GLN A 217 -2.45 12.68 -3.52
C GLN A 217 -3.13 12.73 -4.88
N GLY A 218 -4.18 11.93 -5.07
CA GLY A 218 -4.98 11.90 -6.29
C GLY A 218 -5.74 13.19 -6.59
N ALA A 219 -6.00 14.01 -5.58
CA ALA A 219 -6.62 15.32 -5.75
C ALA A 219 -5.77 16.29 -6.60
N THR A 220 -4.44 16.13 -6.57
CA THR A 220 -3.52 17.05 -7.24
C THR A 220 -2.74 16.42 -8.39
N ALA A 221 -2.70 15.09 -8.49
CA ALA A 221 -1.90 14.37 -9.47
C ALA A 221 -2.72 13.28 -10.19
N PRO A 222 -3.04 13.43 -11.49
CA PRO A 222 -3.92 12.51 -12.22
C PRO A 222 -3.48 11.04 -12.18
N HIS A 223 -2.18 10.76 -12.30
CA HIS A 223 -1.68 9.39 -12.18
C HIS A 223 -1.89 8.78 -10.78
N LYS A 224 -1.82 9.62 -9.73
CA LYS A 224 -2.10 9.19 -8.35
C LYS A 224 -3.58 8.90 -8.13
N ALA A 225 -4.46 9.61 -8.82
CA ALA A 225 -5.90 9.32 -8.80
C ALA A 225 -6.20 7.92 -9.37
N LEU A 226 -5.53 7.51 -10.46
CA LEU A 226 -5.64 6.13 -10.97
C LEU A 226 -5.10 5.09 -9.98
N VAL A 227 -3.99 5.39 -9.32
CA VAL A 227 -3.44 4.54 -8.26
C VAL A 227 -4.42 4.41 -7.10
N ALA A 228 -5.01 5.52 -6.64
CA ALA A 228 -6.00 5.53 -5.57
C ALA A 228 -7.26 4.71 -5.92
N LEU A 229 -7.78 4.90 -7.14
CA LEU A 229 -8.95 4.16 -7.62
C LEU A 229 -8.67 2.66 -7.69
N ARG A 230 -7.55 2.26 -8.32
CA ARG A 230 -7.18 0.85 -8.38
C ARG A 230 -6.92 0.26 -7.00
N TYR A 231 -6.23 0.98 -6.11
CA TYR A 231 -6.04 0.55 -4.73
C TYR A 231 -7.39 0.27 -4.05
N SER A 232 -8.33 1.19 -4.20
CA SER A 232 -9.66 1.04 -3.61
C SER A 232 -10.42 -0.17 -4.16
N ARG A 233 -10.45 -0.36 -5.48
CA ARG A 233 -11.09 -1.52 -6.13
C ARG A 233 -10.45 -2.83 -5.72
N ARG A 234 -9.14 -2.88 -5.54
CA ARG A 234 -8.40 -4.12 -5.23
C ARG A 234 -8.30 -4.43 -3.74
N ARG A 235 -8.24 -3.41 -2.86
CA ARG A 235 -7.95 -3.56 -1.44
C ARG A 235 -9.12 -3.21 -0.51
N LEU A 236 -9.99 -2.29 -0.93
CA LEU A 236 -11.12 -1.83 -0.12
C LEU A 236 -12.44 -2.44 -0.58
N MET A 237 -12.60 -2.68 -1.88
CA MET A 237 -13.79 -3.26 -2.52
C MET A 237 -13.40 -4.47 -3.38
N PRO A 238 -12.96 -5.59 -2.79
CA PRO A 238 -12.42 -6.73 -3.56
C PRO A 238 -13.43 -7.33 -4.57
N GLU A 239 -14.73 -7.13 -4.37
CA GLU A 239 -15.79 -7.47 -5.33
C GLU A 239 -15.70 -6.67 -6.64
N ARG A 240 -15.09 -5.46 -6.61
CA ARG A 240 -14.89 -4.61 -7.79
C ARG A 240 -13.61 -4.95 -8.56
N ALA A 241 -12.75 -5.79 -7.98
CA ALA A 241 -11.43 -6.09 -8.57
C ALA A 241 -11.53 -6.77 -9.96
N TRP A 242 -12.61 -7.50 -10.21
CA TRP A 242 -12.84 -8.15 -11.51
C TRP A 242 -13.17 -7.16 -12.62
N ASP A 243 -13.85 -6.07 -12.29
CA ASP A 243 -14.29 -5.04 -13.25
C ASP A 243 -13.22 -3.97 -13.51
N ASP A 244 -12.15 -3.96 -12.72
CA ASP A 244 -11.10 -2.95 -12.81
C ASP A 244 -10.18 -3.18 -14.01
N ARG A 245 -10.21 -2.28 -14.99
CA ARG A 245 -9.42 -2.34 -16.20
C ARG A 245 -8.23 -1.37 -16.26
N ILE A 246 -7.93 -0.67 -15.17
CA ILE A 246 -6.85 0.33 -15.15
C ILE A 246 -5.50 -0.27 -15.58
N ALA A 247 -5.17 -1.49 -15.16
CA ALA A 247 -3.95 -2.16 -15.61
C ALA A 247 -3.94 -2.43 -17.12
N PHE A 248 -5.10 -2.65 -17.71
CA PHE A 248 -5.23 -2.89 -19.16
C PHE A 248 -5.13 -1.58 -19.95
N THR A 249 -5.78 -0.50 -19.50
CA THR A 249 -5.90 0.77 -20.22
C THR A 249 -4.73 1.71 -19.99
N ALA A 250 -4.18 1.77 -18.77
CA ALA A 250 -3.13 2.70 -18.35
C ALA A 250 -1.87 2.02 -17.81
N GLY A 251 -1.88 0.70 -17.65
CA GLY A 251 -0.84 -0.01 -16.90
C GLY A 251 0.57 0.17 -17.43
N ARG A 252 0.78 0.19 -18.75
CA ARG A 252 2.11 0.38 -19.35
C ARG A 252 2.72 1.73 -18.96
N ASP A 253 1.91 2.78 -19.01
CA ASP A 253 2.33 4.13 -18.68
C ASP A 253 2.55 4.32 -17.18
N LEU A 254 1.71 3.72 -16.35
CA LEU A 254 1.90 3.70 -14.90
C LEU A 254 3.23 3.02 -14.52
N ILE A 255 3.53 1.85 -15.09
CA ILE A 255 4.78 1.12 -14.84
C ILE A 255 6.00 1.92 -15.32
N ALA A 256 5.86 2.66 -16.42
CA ALA A 256 6.90 3.54 -16.97
C ALA A 256 7.03 4.88 -16.21
N PHE A 257 6.20 5.13 -15.19
CA PHE A 257 6.12 6.41 -14.48
C PHE A 257 5.86 7.60 -15.42
N ALA A 258 5.07 7.37 -16.48
CA ALA A 258 4.72 8.40 -17.44
C ALA A 258 3.82 9.47 -16.83
N GLU A 259 3.90 10.69 -17.36
CA GLU A 259 2.98 11.76 -16.98
C GLU A 259 1.58 11.49 -17.55
N PHE A 260 0.56 11.85 -16.78
CA PHE A 260 -0.84 11.79 -17.15
C PHE A 260 -1.45 13.19 -17.10
N ASP A 261 -2.12 13.58 -18.16
CA ASP A 261 -3.04 14.70 -18.10
C ASP A 261 -4.41 14.28 -17.51
N PRO A 262 -5.23 15.23 -17.04
CA PRO A 262 -6.53 14.93 -16.42
C PRO A 262 -7.49 14.15 -17.32
N VAL A 263 -7.54 14.47 -18.62
CA VAL A 263 -8.46 13.82 -19.58
C VAL A 263 -8.10 12.34 -19.76
N ARG A 264 -6.81 12.06 -19.90
CA ARG A 264 -6.31 10.69 -20.03
C ARG A 264 -6.58 9.86 -18.77
N ALA A 265 -6.42 10.48 -17.59
CA ALA A 265 -6.72 9.82 -16.32
C ALA A 265 -8.21 9.50 -16.18
N GLU A 266 -9.09 10.44 -16.56
CA GLU A 266 -10.54 10.24 -16.55
C GLU A 266 -10.97 9.12 -17.51
N GLN A 267 -10.43 9.08 -18.72
CA GLN A 267 -10.69 8.00 -19.67
C GLN A 267 -10.27 6.64 -19.14
N ALA A 268 -9.10 6.54 -18.49
CA ALA A 268 -8.62 5.30 -17.91
C ALA A 268 -9.42 4.88 -16.66
N ALA A 269 -9.95 5.83 -15.90
CA ALA A 269 -10.77 5.57 -14.71
C ALA A 269 -12.19 5.08 -15.06
N ALA A 270 -12.73 5.54 -16.19
CA ALA A 270 -14.09 5.19 -16.66
C ALA A 270 -14.22 3.74 -17.16
N THR A 271 -13.10 3.03 -17.32
CA THR A 271 -13.05 1.63 -17.78
C THR A 271 -12.89 0.66 -16.64
#